data_3c82911da381ea8b23aff67668baf783
#
_entry.id   3c82911da381ea8b23aff67668baf783
#
_cell.length_a   1.000
_cell.length_b   1.000
_cell.length_c   1.000
_cell.angle_alpha   90.00
_cell.angle_beta   90.00
_cell.angle_gamma   90.00
#
_symmetry.space_group_name_H-M   'P 1'
#
loop_
_entity.id
_entity.type
_entity.pdbx_description
1 polymer ?
#
loop_
_entity_poly.entity_id
_entity_poly.type
_entity_poly.pdbx_seq_one_letter_code
_entity_poly.pdbx_strand_id
1 'polypeptide(L)'
;MNLAEVLRGATDYLAARGVENPRLDSERLLARALGLTRMELYTQYDRPLTEAERAAARELVQRRGRREPLAYVLGDWDFRHLTLATDTRALVPRPETEVVVERCLALLATVEAPRIVDVGTGTGAIALALKHERPDARVTATDISPEALALARENAGQNALDVELIETDLLAGVAGPFDLVVSNPPYVLAAELGGLEPEVRDWEPELALLDTGQTAALAAAARGVLAGWLVLEVHERLAKEVVAQLETLTYRSVTISLDLGGRERVVEARWEPKTTSNGQ
;
A
#
# COMPACT_ATOMS: atom_id res chain seq x y z
N MET A 1 -22.53 -32.02 -2.06
CA MET A 1 -21.24 -31.57 -1.45
C MET A 1 -21.54 -30.61 -0.35
N ASN A 2 -20.98 -30.85 0.82
CA ASN A 2 -21.05 -29.90 1.95
C ASN A 2 -19.88 -28.90 1.91
N LEU A 3 -19.93 -27.91 2.78
CA LEU A 3 -18.93 -26.84 2.85
C LEU A 3 -17.50 -27.38 3.08
N ALA A 4 -17.33 -28.36 3.98
CA ALA A 4 -16.02 -28.94 4.26
C ALA A 4 -15.40 -29.64 3.04
N GLU A 5 -16.23 -30.34 2.25
CA GLU A 5 -15.77 -30.99 1.01
C GLU A 5 -15.33 -29.98 -0.04
N VAL A 6 -16.09 -28.89 -0.20
CA VAL A 6 -15.76 -27.82 -1.15
C VAL A 6 -14.48 -27.09 -0.72
N LEU A 7 -14.34 -26.78 0.59
CA LEU A 7 -13.15 -26.14 1.13
C LEU A 7 -11.89 -27.00 0.95
N ARG A 8 -11.98 -28.30 1.18
CA ARG A 8 -10.87 -29.23 0.96
C ARG A 8 -10.46 -29.24 -0.51
N GLY A 9 -11.45 -29.42 -1.42
CA GLY A 9 -11.18 -29.41 -2.86
C GLY A 9 -10.57 -28.11 -3.36
N ALA A 10 -11.01 -26.96 -2.84
CA ALA A 10 -10.42 -25.66 -3.15
C ALA A 10 -8.97 -25.56 -2.64
N THR A 11 -8.70 -26.02 -1.42
CA THR A 11 -7.36 -26.04 -0.84
C THR A 11 -6.41 -26.89 -1.68
N ASP A 12 -6.81 -28.12 -2.04
CA ASP A 12 -6.00 -29.02 -2.85
C ASP A 12 -5.74 -28.43 -4.25
N TYR A 13 -6.77 -27.80 -4.84
CA TYR A 13 -6.66 -27.15 -6.15
C TYR A 13 -5.67 -25.97 -6.13
N LEU A 14 -5.70 -25.11 -5.11
CA LEU A 14 -4.78 -23.97 -4.98
C LEU A 14 -3.36 -24.45 -4.63
N ALA A 15 -3.22 -25.46 -3.77
CA ALA A 15 -1.93 -26.06 -3.45
C ALA A 15 -1.23 -26.61 -4.69
N ALA A 16 -1.97 -27.34 -5.55
CA ALA A 16 -1.45 -27.88 -6.80
C ALA A 16 -1.00 -26.80 -7.81
N ARG A 17 -1.37 -25.51 -7.59
CA ARG A 17 -0.97 -24.35 -8.40
C ARG A 17 0.12 -23.49 -7.75
N GLY A 18 0.70 -23.97 -6.66
CA GLY A 18 1.78 -23.29 -5.97
C GLY A 18 1.36 -22.02 -5.23
N VAL A 19 0.08 -21.89 -4.86
CA VAL A 19 -0.36 -20.83 -3.97
C VAL A 19 0.24 -21.07 -2.59
N GLU A 20 0.87 -20.05 -2.01
CA GLU A 20 1.66 -20.18 -0.78
C GLU A 20 0.81 -20.59 0.44
N ASN A 21 -0.36 -19.97 0.61
CA ASN A 21 -1.26 -20.19 1.75
C ASN A 21 -2.62 -20.74 1.30
N PRO A 22 -2.68 -21.95 0.65
CA PRO A 22 -3.85 -22.42 -0.08
C PRO A 22 -5.08 -22.60 0.82
N ARG A 23 -4.87 -22.99 2.09
CA ARG A 23 -5.97 -23.18 3.06
C ARG A 23 -6.58 -21.85 3.46
N LEU A 24 -5.75 -20.85 3.81
CA LEU A 24 -6.21 -19.52 4.21
C LEU A 24 -6.92 -18.83 3.05
N ASP A 25 -6.35 -18.90 1.85
CA ASP A 25 -6.94 -18.32 0.65
C ASP A 25 -8.30 -18.96 0.35
N SER A 26 -8.41 -20.30 0.41
CA SER A 26 -9.68 -20.98 0.21
C SER A 26 -10.75 -20.58 1.22
N GLU A 27 -10.37 -20.41 2.51
CA GLU A 27 -11.30 -19.95 3.54
C GLU A 27 -11.81 -18.53 3.25
N ARG A 28 -10.94 -17.61 2.87
CA ARG A 28 -11.33 -16.23 2.52
C ARG A 28 -12.22 -16.19 1.27
N LEU A 29 -11.88 -16.96 0.25
CA LEU A 29 -12.64 -17.03 -1.00
C LEU A 29 -14.04 -17.64 -0.78
N LEU A 30 -14.14 -18.72 -0.01
CA LEU A 30 -15.43 -19.33 0.31
C LEU A 30 -16.25 -18.41 1.22
N ALA A 31 -15.64 -17.77 2.21
CA ALA A 31 -16.33 -16.80 3.05
C ALA A 31 -16.96 -15.69 2.20
N ARG A 32 -16.20 -15.11 1.26
CA ARG A 32 -16.69 -14.11 0.30
C ARG A 32 -17.82 -14.64 -0.56
N ALA A 33 -17.66 -15.81 -1.16
CA ALA A 33 -18.66 -16.40 -2.06
C ALA A 33 -20.00 -16.72 -1.36
N LEU A 34 -19.94 -17.01 -0.07
CA LEU A 34 -21.10 -17.43 0.73
C LEU A 34 -21.68 -16.29 1.60
N GLY A 35 -21.07 -15.12 1.61
CA GLY A 35 -21.46 -14.00 2.50
C GLY A 35 -21.28 -14.34 3.98
N LEU A 36 -20.28 -15.16 4.32
CA LEU A 36 -19.98 -15.61 5.68
C LEU A 36 -18.66 -14.99 6.17
N THR A 37 -18.52 -14.90 7.48
CA THR A 37 -17.22 -14.71 8.12
C THR A 37 -16.41 -16.00 8.13
N ARG A 38 -15.09 -15.93 8.28
CA ARG A 38 -14.24 -17.12 8.46
C ARG A 38 -14.67 -17.98 9.66
N MET A 39 -15.12 -17.37 10.75
CA MET A 39 -15.62 -18.09 11.93
C MET A 39 -16.89 -18.89 11.62
N GLU A 40 -17.81 -18.32 10.85
CA GLU A 40 -19.05 -19.00 10.45
C GLU A 40 -18.78 -20.18 9.52
N LEU A 41 -17.71 -20.15 8.70
CA LEU A 41 -17.32 -21.33 7.91
C LEU A 41 -17.08 -22.54 8.83
N TYR A 42 -16.39 -22.37 9.96
CA TYR A 42 -16.08 -23.45 10.88
C TYR A 42 -17.31 -24.01 11.60
N THR A 43 -18.30 -23.17 11.84
CA THR A 43 -19.56 -23.60 12.50
C THR A 43 -20.56 -24.27 11.53
N GLN A 44 -20.32 -24.17 10.22
CA GLN A 44 -21.23 -24.63 9.17
C GLN A 44 -20.63 -25.72 8.26
N TYR A 45 -19.60 -26.43 8.68
CA TYR A 45 -18.87 -27.40 7.86
C TYR A 45 -19.75 -28.47 7.19
N ASP A 46 -20.78 -28.94 7.90
CA ASP A 46 -21.68 -29.99 7.40
C ASP A 46 -22.82 -29.43 6.52
N ARG A 47 -22.93 -28.08 6.41
CA ARG A 47 -23.97 -27.43 5.62
C ARG A 47 -23.84 -27.83 4.13
N PRO A 48 -24.88 -28.35 3.50
CA PRO A 48 -24.88 -28.59 2.06
C PRO A 48 -24.90 -27.25 1.32
N LEU A 49 -24.05 -27.11 0.28
CA LEU A 49 -24.04 -25.95 -0.59
C LEU A 49 -24.94 -26.13 -1.79
N THR A 50 -25.67 -25.08 -2.14
CA THR A 50 -26.45 -24.98 -3.37
C THR A 50 -25.55 -24.96 -4.62
N GLU A 51 -26.12 -25.19 -5.80
CA GLU A 51 -25.35 -25.10 -7.06
C GLU A 51 -24.84 -23.68 -7.29
N ALA A 52 -25.64 -22.64 -6.98
CA ALA A 52 -25.26 -21.25 -7.13
C ALA A 52 -24.05 -20.89 -6.21
N GLU A 53 -24.08 -21.31 -4.94
CA GLU A 53 -22.97 -21.09 -4.00
C GLU A 53 -21.70 -21.80 -4.45
N ARG A 54 -21.82 -23.04 -4.96
CA ARG A 54 -20.66 -23.77 -5.50
C ARG A 54 -20.10 -23.11 -6.76
N ALA A 55 -20.96 -22.56 -7.62
CA ALA A 55 -20.53 -21.84 -8.81
C ALA A 55 -19.77 -20.55 -8.44
N ALA A 56 -20.32 -19.75 -7.52
CA ALA A 56 -19.65 -18.55 -7.03
C ALA A 56 -18.28 -18.85 -6.38
N ALA A 57 -18.23 -19.86 -5.51
CA ALA A 57 -16.97 -20.29 -4.91
C ALA A 57 -15.96 -20.77 -5.95
N ARG A 58 -16.40 -21.55 -6.94
CA ARG A 58 -15.55 -22.06 -8.02
C ARG A 58 -14.94 -20.93 -8.84
N GLU A 59 -15.71 -19.89 -9.16
CA GLU A 59 -15.24 -18.73 -9.91
C GLU A 59 -14.06 -18.05 -9.20
N LEU A 60 -14.23 -17.72 -7.92
CA LEU A 60 -13.17 -17.07 -7.13
C LEU A 60 -11.94 -17.97 -6.98
N VAL A 61 -12.14 -19.26 -6.69
CA VAL A 61 -11.04 -20.24 -6.58
C VAL A 61 -10.30 -20.41 -7.91
N GLN A 62 -10.99 -20.37 -9.05
CA GLN A 62 -10.35 -20.43 -10.36
C GLN A 62 -9.52 -19.19 -10.68
N ARG A 63 -10.02 -18.00 -10.34
CA ARG A 63 -9.26 -16.74 -10.46
C ARG A 63 -7.96 -16.84 -9.66
N ARG A 64 -8.04 -17.17 -8.37
CA ARG A 64 -6.89 -17.36 -7.50
C ARG A 64 -5.93 -18.44 -8.00
N GLY A 65 -6.45 -19.52 -8.55
CA GLY A 65 -5.66 -20.60 -9.16
C GLY A 65 -4.91 -20.20 -10.43
N ARG A 66 -5.22 -19.06 -11.04
CA ARG A 66 -4.43 -18.41 -12.11
C ARG A 66 -3.35 -17.51 -11.55
N ARG A 67 -3.12 -17.55 -10.24
CA ARG A 67 -2.17 -16.69 -9.51
C ARG A 67 -2.56 -15.20 -9.51
N GLU A 68 -3.86 -14.88 -9.70
CA GLU A 68 -4.38 -13.55 -9.45
C GLU A 68 -4.25 -13.22 -7.94
N PRO A 69 -3.78 -12.01 -7.55
CA PRO A 69 -3.67 -11.63 -6.14
C PRO A 69 -4.96 -11.86 -5.38
N LEU A 70 -4.87 -12.42 -4.17
CA LEU A 70 -6.05 -12.70 -3.36
C LEU A 70 -6.90 -11.44 -3.14
N ALA A 71 -6.26 -10.29 -2.89
CA ALA A 71 -6.92 -9.00 -2.72
C ALA A 71 -7.74 -8.61 -3.96
N TYR A 72 -7.21 -8.81 -5.17
CA TYR A 72 -7.95 -8.51 -6.41
C TYR A 72 -9.11 -9.47 -6.63
N VAL A 73 -8.95 -10.74 -6.26
CA VAL A 73 -10.05 -11.72 -6.35
C VAL A 73 -11.17 -11.38 -5.37
N LEU A 74 -10.84 -10.93 -4.17
CA LEU A 74 -11.79 -10.50 -3.14
C LEU A 74 -12.42 -9.14 -3.48
N GLY A 75 -11.68 -8.27 -4.19
CA GLY A 75 -12.12 -6.92 -4.56
C GLY A 75 -11.92 -5.88 -3.47
N ASP A 76 -11.51 -6.29 -2.28
CA ASP A 76 -11.17 -5.42 -1.16
C ASP A 76 -10.05 -6.01 -0.30
N TRP A 77 -9.37 -5.14 0.47
CA TRP A 77 -8.29 -5.52 1.36
C TRP A 77 -8.22 -4.61 2.58
N ASP A 78 -7.99 -5.23 3.74
CA ASP A 78 -7.83 -4.47 4.96
C ASP A 78 -6.44 -3.86 5.06
N PHE A 79 -6.38 -2.59 5.44
CA PHE A 79 -5.15 -1.86 5.72
C PHE A 79 -5.38 -0.98 6.95
N ARG A 80 -4.66 -1.24 8.04
CA ARG A 80 -4.87 -0.61 9.36
C ARG A 80 -6.35 -0.71 9.77
N HIS A 81 -7.04 0.42 9.86
CA HIS A 81 -8.44 0.52 10.29
C HIS A 81 -9.41 0.70 9.11
N LEU A 82 -8.94 0.52 7.88
CA LEU A 82 -9.71 0.74 6.66
C LEU A 82 -9.87 -0.55 5.87
N THR A 83 -11.00 -0.67 5.18
CA THR A 83 -11.17 -1.64 4.09
C THR A 83 -11.11 -0.87 2.77
N LEU A 84 -10.19 -1.23 1.91
CA LEU A 84 -9.90 -0.55 0.65
C LEU A 84 -10.26 -1.44 -0.54
N ALA A 85 -10.96 -0.90 -1.52
CA ALA A 85 -11.12 -1.54 -2.81
C ALA A 85 -9.74 -1.75 -3.46
N THR A 86 -9.56 -2.93 -4.07
CA THR A 86 -8.29 -3.31 -4.70
C THR A 86 -8.54 -4.01 -6.01
N ASP A 87 -7.83 -3.60 -7.05
CA ASP A 87 -7.79 -4.21 -8.37
C ASP A 87 -6.50 -3.85 -9.11
N THR A 88 -6.41 -4.19 -10.39
CA THR A 88 -5.22 -4.02 -11.23
C THR A 88 -4.79 -2.56 -11.46
N ARG A 89 -5.52 -1.57 -10.95
CA ARG A 89 -5.18 -0.14 -11.08
C ARG A 89 -4.05 0.29 -10.15
N ALA A 90 -3.82 -0.44 -9.05
CA ALA A 90 -2.78 -0.08 -8.08
C ALA A 90 -2.22 -1.30 -7.35
N LEU A 91 -1.02 -1.14 -6.80
CA LEU A 91 -0.37 -2.15 -5.93
C LEU A 91 -1.28 -2.54 -4.75
N VAL A 92 -1.34 -3.83 -4.42
CA VAL A 92 -2.02 -4.28 -3.20
C VAL A 92 -1.31 -3.70 -1.97
N PRO A 93 -2.01 -3.03 -1.03
CA PRO A 93 -1.40 -2.54 0.19
C PRO A 93 -0.71 -3.66 0.98
N ARG A 94 0.54 -3.44 1.37
CA ARG A 94 1.36 -4.43 2.08
C ARG A 94 1.31 -4.20 3.59
N PRO A 95 1.37 -5.24 4.42
CA PRO A 95 1.42 -5.10 5.88
C PRO A 95 2.62 -4.26 6.35
N GLU A 96 3.76 -4.36 5.64
CA GLU A 96 4.96 -3.59 5.93
C GLU A 96 4.74 -2.07 5.81
N THR A 97 3.86 -1.65 4.91
CA THR A 97 3.50 -0.24 4.71
C THR A 97 2.74 0.36 5.91
N GLU A 98 2.13 -0.47 6.76
CA GLU A 98 1.49 0.01 7.99
C GLU A 98 2.50 0.64 8.96
N VAL A 99 3.76 0.17 8.95
CA VAL A 99 4.85 0.76 9.74
C VAL A 99 5.18 2.17 9.25
N VAL A 100 5.07 2.43 7.95
CA VAL A 100 5.25 3.80 7.40
C VAL A 100 4.24 4.76 8.00
N VAL A 101 2.96 4.37 8.05
CA VAL A 101 1.89 5.18 8.67
C VAL A 101 2.17 5.41 10.15
N GLU A 102 2.56 4.37 10.89
CA GLU A 102 2.90 4.48 12.32
C GLU A 102 4.04 5.48 12.55
N ARG A 103 5.09 5.43 11.73
CA ARG A 103 6.21 6.37 11.81
C ARG A 103 5.77 7.80 11.52
N CYS A 104 4.96 8.01 10.48
CA CYS A 104 4.40 9.32 10.15
C CYS A 104 3.59 9.90 11.33
N LEU A 105 2.73 9.11 11.96
CA LEU A 105 1.94 9.53 13.11
C LEU A 105 2.81 9.90 14.30
N ALA A 106 3.86 9.12 14.57
CA ALA A 106 4.80 9.41 15.65
C ALA A 106 5.57 10.72 15.44
N LEU A 107 6.03 10.98 14.21
CA LEU A 107 6.76 12.21 13.86
C LEU A 107 5.87 13.46 13.90
N LEU A 108 4.58 13.30 13.66
CA LEU A 108 3.58 14.37 13.68
C LEU A 108 2.84 14.53 15.02
N ALA A 109 3.19 13.76 16.05
CA ALA A 109 2.44 13.71 17.31
C ALA A 109 2.23 15.08 17.98
N THR A 110 3.16 16.00 17.79
CA THR A 110 3.11 17.36 18.39
C THR A 110 2.75 18.47 17.40
N VAL A 111 2.48 18.12 16.14
CA VAL A 111 2.11 19.09 15.10
C VAL A 111 0.59 19.19 15.02
N GLU A 112 0.04 20.39 15.24
CA GLU A 112 -1.40 20.66 15.10
C GLU A 112 -1.79 20.83 13.63
N ALA A 113 -2.87 20.22 13.21
CA ALA A 113 -3.42 20.30 11.84
C ALA A 113 -2.33 20.15 10.74
N PRO A 114 -1.52 19.06 10.77
CA PRO A 114 -0.37 18.91 9.88
C PRO A 114 -0.79 18.87 8.42
N ARG A 115 0.06 19.43 7.56
CA ARG A 115 -0.05 19.31 6.12
C ARG A 115 0.81 18.15 5.65
N ILE A 116 0.19 17.16 5.03
CA ILE A 116 0.82 15.90 4.62
C ILE A 116 0.62 15.73 3.11
N VAL A 117 1.66 15.25 2.41
CA VAL A 117 1.51 14.76 1.04
C VAL A 117 2.03 13.33 0.93
N ASP A 118 1.18 12.45 0.38
CA ASP A 118 1.50 11.07 0.01
C ASP A 118 1.78 11.00 -1.49
N VAL A 119 2.98 10.59 -1.88
CA VAL A 119 3.45 10.60 -3.27
C VAL A 119 3.49 9.17 -3.82
N GLY A 120 2.84 8.95 -4.97
CA GLY A 120 2.61 7.61 -5.52
C GLY A 120 1.59 6.86 -4.66
N THR A 121 0.43 7.48 -4.45
CA THR A 121 -0.55 7.04 -3.46
C THR A 121 -1.22 5.70 -3.77
N GLY A 122 -1.23 5.27 -5.03
CA GLY A 122 -1.83 4.00 -5.45
C GLY A 122 -3.31 3.88 -5.06
N THR A 123 -3.62 2.92 -4.19
CA THR A 123 -4.97 2.73 -3.63
C THR A 123 -5.42 3.86 -2.69
N GLY A 124 -4.54 4.77 -2.32
CA GLY A 124 -4.76 5.76 -1.27
C GLY A 124 -4.42 5.26 0.14
N ALA A 125 -3.84 4.09 0.29
CA ALA A 125 -3.69 3.40 1.59
C ALA A 125 -3.02 4.28 2.66
N ILE A 126 -1.86 4.88 2.37
CA ILE A 126 -1.13 5.72 3.32
C ILE A 126 -1.91 7.02 3.59
N ALA A 127 -2.32 7.73 2.54
CA ALA A 127 -3.05 9.00 2.66
C ALA A 127 -4.32 8.86 3.47
N LEU A 128 -5.13 7.83 3.17
CA LEU A 128 -6.41 7.59 3.84
C LEU A 128 -6.23 7.12 5.28
N ALA A 129 -5.23 6.27 5.56
CA ALA A 129 -4.93 5.87 6.93
C ALA A 129 -4.47 7.07 7.78
N LEU A 130 -3.60 7.93 7.24
CA LEU A 130 -3.18 9.17 7.91
C LEU A 130 -4.36 10.11 8.16
N LYS A 131 -5.24 10.27 7.19
CA LYS A 131 -6.45 11.09 7.35
C LYS A 131 -7.42 10.52 8.38
N HIS A 132 -7.59 9.20 8.40
CA HIS A 132 -8.46 8.52 9.37
C HIS A 132 -7.95 8.68 10.81
N GLU A 133 -6.65 8.48 11.03
CA GLU A 133 -6.04 8.50 12.36
C GLU A 133 -5.66 9.91 12.84
N ARG A 134 -5.57 10.88 11.90
CA ARG A 134 -5.39 12.32 12.16
C ARG A 134 -6.45 13.13 11.41
N PRO A 135 -7.69 13.18 11.92
CA PRO A 135 -8.78 13.89 11.28
C PRO A 135 -8.52 15.40 11.08
N ASP A 136 -7.68 15.99 11.94
CA ASP A 136 -7.23 17.37 11.85
C ASP A 136 -6.24 17.63 10.69
N ALA A 137 -5.57 16.58 10.18
CA ALA A 137 -4.59 16.73 9.11
C ALA A 137 -5.22 17.18 7.79
N ARG A 138 -4.46 17.98 7.03
CA ARG A 138 -4.74 18.26 5.62
C ARG A 138 -3.88 17.35 4.76
N VAL A 139 -4.51 16.37 4.13
CA VAL A 139 -3.81 15.35 3.36
C VAL A 139 -4.03 15.58 1.88
N THR A 140 -2.92 15.72 1.16
CA THR A 140 -2.86 15.70 -0.31
C THR A 140 -2.24 14.35 -0.73
N ALA A 141 -2.75 13.74 -1.77
CA ALA A 141 -2.19 12.52 -2.34
C ALA A 141 -1.96 12.71 -3.83
N THR A 142 -0.78 12.31 -4.29
CA THR A 142 -0.40 12.46 -5.70
C THR A 142 -0.11 11.10 -6.32
N ASP A 143 -0.42 10.95 -7.60
CA ASP A 143 -0.02 9.82 -8.42
C ASP A 143 0.11 10.26 -9.87
N ILE A 144 0.97 9.59 -10.62
CA ILE A 144 1.11 9.82 -12.06
C ILE A 144 0.04 9.06 -12.86
N SER A 145 -0.55 8.00 -12.25
CA SER A 145 -1.60 7.17 -12.85
C SER A 145 -2.99 7.73 -12.53
N PRO A 146 -3.76 8.19 -13.53
CA PRO A 146 -5.15 8.58 -13.33
C PRO A 146 -6.03 7.41 -12.88
N GLU A 147 -5.69 6.18 -13.25
CA GLU A 147 -6.39 4.96 -12.84
C GLU A 147 -6.20 4.71 -11.34
N ALA A 148 -4.97 4.86 -10.83
CA ALA A 148 -4.67 4.77 -9.39
C ALA A 148 -5.44 5.84 -8.61
N LEU A 149 -5.46 7.09 -9.09
CA LEU A 149 -6.22 8.18 -8.47
C LEU A 149 -7.73 7.94 -8.51
N ALA A 150 -8.25 7.29 -9.55
CA ALA A 150 -9.65 6.89 -9.60
C ALA A 150 -9.97 5.89 -8.48
N LEU A 151 -9.10 4.88 -8.27
CA LEU A 151 -9.23 3.91 -7.19
C LEU A 151 -9.10 4.57 -5.80
N ALA A 152 -8.12 5.46 -5.62
CA ALA A 152 -7.95 6.21 -4.38
C ALA A 152 -9.19 7.07 -4.07
N ARG A 153 -9.82 7.68 -5.08
CA ARG A 153 -11.06 8.46 -4.92
C ARG A 153 -12.24 7.59 -4.52
N GLU A 154 -12.38 6.40 -5.10
CA GLU A 154 -13.38 5.41 -4.70
C GLU A 154 -13.18 5.02 -3.22
N ASN A 155 -11.95 4.74 -2.82
CA ASN A 155 -11.59 4.40 -1.45
C ASN A 155 -11.85 5.53 -0.46
N ALA A 156 -11.51 6.77 -0.83
CA ALA A 156 -11.82 7.95 -0.03
C ALA A 156 -13.34 8.10 0.19
N GLY A 157 -14.12 7.93 -0.87
CA GLY A 157 -15.59 7.98 -0.80
C GLY A 157 -16.20 6.88 0.06
N GLN A 158 -15.73 5.63 -0.09
CA GLN A 158 -16.22 4.49 0.69
C GLN A 158 -15.95 4.64 2.20
N ASN A 159 -14.81 5.26 2.56
CA ASN A 159 -14.41 5.47 3.95
C ASN A 159 -14.81 6.86 4.49
N ALA A 160 -15.52 7.68 3.70
CA ALA A 160 -15.96 9.04 4.04
C ALA A 160 -14.79 9.95 4.50
N LEU A 161 -13.64 9.85 3.84
CA LEU A 161 -12.43 10.60 4.13
C LEU A 161 -12.17 11.67 3.05
N ASP A 162 -11.88 12.89 3.50
CA ASP A 162 -11.56 14.02 2.62
C ASP A 162 -10.04 14.13 2.42
N VAL A 163 -9.58 13.79 1.21
CA VAL A 163 -8.19 13.84 0.77
C VAL A 163 -8.14 14.51 -0.59
N GLU A 164 -7.26 15.50 -0.76
CA GLU A 164 -7.01 16.14 -2.04
C GLU A 164 -6.21 15.20 -2.94
N LEU A 165 -6.72 14.89 -4.14
CA LEU A 165 -6.10 13.99 -5.11
C LEU A 165 -5.61 14.77 -6.32
N ILE A 166 -4.31 14.70 -6.63
CA ILE A 166 -3.66 15.45 -7.70
C ILE A 166 -2.93 14.49 -8.64
N GLU A 167 -3.29 14.53 -9.93
CA GLU A 167 -2.54 13.83 -10.98
C GLU A 167 -1.27 14.64 -11.31
N THR A 168 -0.12 14.07 -10.99
CA THR A 168 1.16 14.71 -11.27
C THR A 168 2.32 13.72 -11.15
N ASP A 169 3.44 14.03 -11.83
CA ASP A 169 4.70 13.32 -11.61
C ASP A 169 5.37 13.86 -10.33
N LEU A 170 5.49 12.96 -9.36
CA LEU A 170 6.00 13.24 -8.01
C LEU A 170 5.30 14.46 -7.36
N LEU A 171 5.99 15.59 -7.30
CA LEU A 171 5.55 16.83 -6.64
C LEU A 171 5.48 18.02 -7.60
N ALA A 172 5.47 17.78 -8.93
CA ALA A 172 5.43 18.84 -9.91
C ALA A 172 4.16 19.70 -9.77
N GLY A 173 4.31 21.00 -9.56
CA GLY A 173 3.19 21.93 -9.37
C GLY A 173 2.46 21.85 -8.03
N VAL A 174 2.87 20.96 -7.13
CA VAL A 174 2.28 20.86 -5.78
C VAL A 174 2.80 21.98 -4.87
N ALA A 175 1.89 22.72 -4.24
CA ALA A 175 2.23 23.89 -3.42
C ALA A 175 2.47 23.53 -1.94
N GLY A 176 3.71 23.71 -1.46
CA GLY A 176 4.07 23.57 -0.05
C GLY A 176 3.76 24.83 0.82
N PRO A 177 4.29 24.94 2.04
CA PRO A 177 5.08 23.90 2.68
C PRO A 177 4.22 22.75 3.26
N PHE A 178 4.80 21.55 3.30
CA PHE A 178 4.26 20.40 4.01
C PHE A 178 5.07 20.10 5.26
N ASP A 179 4.43 19.61 6.32
CA ASP A 179 5.07 19.12 7.53
C ASP A 179 5.63 17.71 7.33
N LEU A 180 5.05 16.97 6.37
CA LEU A 180 5.46 15.61 6.04
C LEU A 180 5.22 15.31 4.55
N VAL A 181 6.25 14.74 3.92
CA VAL A 181 6.18 14.06 2.62
C VAL A 181 6.40 12.58 2.88
N VAL A 182 5.48 11.74 2.43
CA VAL A 182 5.57 10.27 2.57
C VAL A 182 5.43 9.61 1.21
N SER A 183 6.09 8.47 1.03
CA SER A 183 5.94 7.64 -0.18
C SER A 183 6.34 6.19 0.09
N ASN A 184 5.67 5.29 -0.60
CA ASN A 184 6.17 3.94 -0.89
C ASN A 184 6.53 3.89 -2.38
N PRO A 185 7.74 4.34 -2.77
CA PRO A 185 8.14 4.40 -4.16
C PRO A 185 8.46 3.00 -4.70
N PRO A 186 8.36 2.77 -6.01
CA PRO A 186 8.83 1.53 -6.64
C PRO A 186 10.31 1.28 -6.33
N TYR A 187 10.65 0.03 -6.01
CA TYR A 187 12.02 -0.36 -5.63
C TYR A 187 12.52 -1.66 -6.29
N VAL A 188 11.76 -2.23 -7.22
CA VAL A 188 12.15 -3.45 -7.93
C VAL A 188 13.02 -3.11 -9.13
N LEU A 189 14.21 -3.70 -9.20
CA LEU A 189 15.07 -3.55 -10.37
C LEU A 189 14.54 -4.37 -11.55
N ALA A 190 14.71 -3.89 -12.78
CA ALA A 190 14.23 -4.58 -13.98
C ALA A 190 14.76 -6.02 -14.10
N ALA A 191 16.00 -6.29 -13.64
CA ALA A 191 16.58 -7.62 -13.62
C ALA A 191 15.92 -8.57 -12.61
N GLU A 192 15.18 -8.05 -11.64
CA GLU A 192 14.55 -8.83 -10.57
C GLU A 192 13.09 -9.20 -10.88
N LEU A 193 12.46 -8.53 -11.85
CA LEU A 193 11.05 -8.78 -12.22
C LEU A 193 10.75 -10.26 -12.46
N GLY A 194 11.65 -10.97 -13.16
CA GLY A 194 11.49 -12.40 -13.46
C GLY A 194 11.49 -13.31 -12.23
N GLY A 195 12.03 -12.84 -11.10
CA GLY A 195 12.08 -13.55 -9.82
C GLY A 195 10.93 -13.29 -8.87
N LEU A 196 10.06 -12.33 -9.20
CA LEU A 196 8.90 -12.00 -8.37
C LEU A 196 7.86 -13.13 -8.40
N GLU A 197 7.08 -13.20 -7.32
CA GLU A 197 5.90 -14.08 -7.29
C GLU A 197 4.96 -13.76 -8.48
N PRO A 198 4.35 -14.80 -9.10
CA PRO A 198 3.46 -14.59 -10.24
C PRO A 198 2.32 -13.59 -9.98
N GLU A 199 1.82 -13.53 -8.75
CA GLU A 199 0.81 -12.58 -8.28
C GLU A 199 1.25 -11.13 -8.50
N VAL A 200 2.49 -10.85 -8.22
CA VAL A 200 3.08 -9.50 -8.35
C VAL A 200 3.45 -9.25 -9.81
N ARG A 201 4.26 -10.13 -10.37
CA ARG A 201 4.85 -9.96 -11.71
C ARG A 201 3.80 -9.85 -12.83
N ASP A 202 2.74 -10.69 -12.77
CA ASP A 202 1.82 -10.87 -13.90
C ASP A 202 0.54 -10.04 -13.74
N TRP A 203 0.31 -9.44 -12.55
CA TRP A 203 -0.97 -8.82 -12.22
C TRP A 203 -0.88 -7.39 -11.71
N GLU A 204 0.16 -7.06 -10.95
CA GLU A 204 0.30 -5.71 -10.40
C GLU A 204 0.90 -4.75 -11.43
N PRO A 205 0.56 -3.45 -11.39
CA PRO A 205 1.04 -2.49 -12.38
C PRO A 205 2.57 -2.38 -12.37
N GLU A 206 3.22 -2.53 -13.51
CA GLU A 206 4.68 -2.41 -13.64
C GLU A 206 5.18 -1.05 -13.16
N LEU A 207 4.40 0.02 -13.39
CA LEU A 207 4.68 1.38 -12.94
C LEU A 207 4.84 1.48 -11.41
N ALA A 208 4.10 0.65 -10.65
CA ALA A 208 4.16 0.61 -9.19
C ALA A 208 5.30 -0.29 -8.67
N LEU A 209 5.97 -1.04 -9.53
CA LEU A 209 7.02 -1.99 -9.17
C LEU A 209 8.41 -1.49 -9.52
N LEU A 210 8.60 -1.01 -10.76
CA LEU A 210 9.92 -0.72 -11.32
C LEU A 210 10.54 0.55 -10.78
N ASP A 211 11.71 0.40 -10.18
CA ASP A 211 12.58 1.52 -9.83
C ASP A 211 13.26 2.07 -11.10
N THR A 212 12.96 3.32 -11.42
CA THR A 212 13.65 4.10 -12.46
C THR A 212 14.28 5.37 -11.87
N GLY A 213 14.58 5.35 -10.55
CA GLY A 213 15.20 6.47 -9.83
C GLY A 213 14.22 7.38 -9.11
N GLN A 214 12.97 6.95 -8.92
CA GLN A 214 11.90 7.75 -8.30
C GLN A 214 12.25 8.16 -6.86
N THR A 215 12.87 7.28 -6.08
CA THR A 215 13.27 7.58 -4.69
C THR A 215 14.20 8.78 -4.63
N ALA A 216 15.24 8.80 -5.46
CA ALA A 216 16.20 9.92 -5.50
C ALA A 216 15.56 11.20 -6.05
N ALA A 217 14.74 11.08 -7.09
CA ALA A 217 14.02 12.21 -7.69
C ALA A 217 13.03 12.82 -6.70
N LEU A 218 12.27 11.99 -5.97
CA LEU A 218 11.35 12.45 -4.92
C LEU A 218 12.10 13.17 -3.79
N ALA A 219 13.19 12.60 -3.30
CA ALA A 219 14.01 13.21 -2.25
C ALA A 219 14.53 14.59 -2.67
N ALA A 220 14.91 14.75 -3.94
CA ALA A 220 15.33 16.04 -4.46
C ALA A 220 14.16 17.04 -4.59
N ALA A 221 13.02 16.60 -5.12
CA ALA A 221 11.82 17.42 -5.32
C ALA A 221 11.19 17.87 -3.99
N ALA A 222 11.17 16.99 -3.00
CA ALA A 222 10.59 17.26 -1.68
C ALA A 222 11.20 18.49 -1.00
N ARG A 223 12.48 18.77 -1.23
CA ARG A 223 13.16 19.99 -0.67
C ARG A 223 12.49 21.30 -1.08
N GLY A 224 11.77 21.32 -2.19
CA GLY A 224 11.07 22.54 -2.66
C GLY A 224 9.75 22.81 -1.94
N VAL A 225 9.15 21.80 -1.33
CA VAL A 225 7.80 21.86 -0.73
C VAL A 225 7.75 21.42 0.73
N LEU A 226 8.83 20.88 1.28
CA LEU A 226 8.89 20.31 2.64
C LEU A 226 9.49 21.31 3.64
N ALA A 227 8.88 21.39 4.81
CA ALA A 227 9.41 22.07 5.99
C ALA A 227 9.26 21.18 7.23
N GLY A 228 9.71 19.92 7.14
CA GLY A 228 9.48 18.92 8.17
C GLY A 228 10.13 17.58 7.81
N TRP A 229 9.35 16.50 7.76
CA TRP A 229 9.84 15.13 7.61
C TRP A 229 9.58 14.55 6.23
N LEU A 230 10.61 13.89 5.67
CA LEU A 230 10.48 12.94 4.55
C LEU A 230 10.49 11.53 5.11
N VAL A 231 9.50 10.73 4.75
CA VAL A 231 9.36 9.32 5.16
C VAL A 231 9.22 8.45 3.92
N LEU A 232 10.13 7.51 3.76
CA LEU A 232 10.19 6.65 2.58
C LEU A 232 10.14 5.18 2.99
N GLU A 233 9.22 4.41 2.42
CA GLU A 233 9.36 2.97 2.43
C GLU A 233 10.51 2.56 1.52
N VAL A 234 11.29 1.57 1.95
CA VAL A 234 12.43 1.08 1.18
C VAL A 234 12.54 -0.44 1.28
N HIS A 235 13.11 -1.06 0.26
CA HIS A 235 13.59 -2.43 0.42
C HIS A 235 14.85 -2.44 1.30
N GLU A 236 14.97 -3.43 2.19
CA GLU A 236 16.10 -3.54 3.15
C GLU A 236 17.49 -3.40 2.50
N ARG A 237 17.67 -3.87 1.26
CA ARG A 237 18.93 -3.75 0.51
C ARG A 237 19.30 -2.32 0.14
N LEU A 238 18.30 -1.45 0.01
CA LEU A 238 18.45 -0.06 -0.46
C LEU A 238 18.51 0.95 0.69
N ALA A 239 18.19 0.55 1.92
CA ALA A 239 18.06 1.47 3.05
C ALA A 239 19.32 2.32 3.26
N LYS A 240 20.50 1.72 3.24
CA LYS A 240 21.79 2.42 3.42
C LYS A 240 22.13 3.34 2.25
N GLU A 241 21.77 2.95 1.03
CA GLU A 241 21.96 3.77 -0.16
C GLU A 241 21.07 5.02 -0.10
N VAL A 242 19.80 4.84 0.26
CA VAL A 242 18.86 5.96 0.44
C VAL A 242 19.32 6.90 1.54
N VAL A 243 19.84 6.39 2.67
CA VAL A 243 20.46 7.23 3.72
C VAL A 243 21.58 8.09 3.15
N ALA A 244 22.54 7.49 2.44
CA ALA A 244 23.66 8.24 1.85
C ALA A 244 23.21 9.29 0.83
N GLN A 245 22.16 8.98 0.04
CA GLN A 245 21.56 9.95 -0.89
C GLN A 245 20.93 11.13 -0.14
N LEU A 246 20.17 10.88 0.93
CA LEU A 246 19.55 11.94 1.73
C LEU A 246 20.58 12.82 2.43
N GLU A 247 21.66 12.24 2.96
CA GLU A 247 22.77 13.00 3.56
C GLU A 247 23.47 13.89 2.51
N THR A 248 23.69 13.39 1.30
CA THR A 248 24.23 14.16 0.17
C THR A 248 23.32 15.34 -0.19
N LEU A 249 22.00 15.14 -0.12
CA LEU A 249 21.00 16.19 -0.31
C LEU A 249 20.86 17.13 0.89
N THR A 250 21.69 16.96 1.93
CA THR A 250 21.73 17.78 3.16
C THR A 250 20.49 17.66 4.06
N TYR A 251 19.75 16.57 3.96
CA TYR A 251 18.78 16.19 4.97
C TYR A 251 19.48 15.95 6.31
N ARG A 252 18.76 16.14 7.42
CA ARG A 252 19.26 15.94 8.78
C ARG A 252 18.47 14.84 9.48
N SER A 253 19.00 14.37 10.62
CA SER A 253 18.34 13.36 11.46
C SER A 253 17.88 12.14 10.65
N VAL A 254 18.74 11.70 9.72
CA VAL A 254 18.43 10.53 8.88
C VAL A 254 18.48 9.29 9.75
N THR A 255 17.39 8.54 9.81
CA THR A 255 17.24 7.32 10.61
C THR A 255 16.58 6.21 9.82
N ILE A 256 16.81 4.96 10.22
CA ILE A 256 16.16 3.78 9.65
C ILE A 256 15.29 3.14 10.72
N SER A 257 14.05 2.86 10.40
CA SER A 257 13.11 2.09 11.23
C SER A 257 12.89 0.69 10.66
N LEU A 258 12.70 -0.28 11.55
CA LEU A 258 12.51 -1.68 11.18
C LEU A 258 11.01 -2.00 11.09
N ASP A 259 10.66 -2.97 10.21
CA ASP A 259 9.35 -3.60 10.21
C ASP A 259 9.19 -4.58 11.38
N LEU A 260 7.99 -5.16 11.55
CA LEU A 260 7.71 -6.15 12.59
C LEU A 260 8.53 -7.44 12.42
N GLY A 261 9.09 -7.69 11.24
CA GLY A 261 10.00 -8.79 10.95
C GLY A 261 11.47 -8.47 11.27
N GLY A 262 11.76 -7.25 11.75
CA GLY A 262 13.12 -6.81 12.09
C GLY A 262 13.97 -6.42 10.88
N ARG A 263 13.35 -6.18 9.70
CA ARG A 263 14.05 -5.75 8.48
C ARG A 263 14.01 -4.23 8.36
N GLU A 264 15.07 -3.63 7.84
CA GLU A 264 15.13 -2.21 7.51
C GLU A 264 14.04 -1.87 6.48
N ARG A 265 13.08 -1.01 6.84
CA ARG A 265 11.89 -0.78 6.02
C ARG A 265 11.56 0.69 5.76
N VAL A 266 11.80 1.57 6.72
CA VAL A 266 11.45 2.98 6.62
C VAL A 266 12.69 3.83 6.82
N VAL A 267 12.95 4.73 5.89
CA VAL A 267 13.98 5.78 6.03
C VAL A 267 13.27 7.10 6.29
N GLU A 268 13.64 7.74 7.39
CA GLU A 268 13.11 9.02 7.84
C GLU A 268 14.21 10.08 7.82
N ALA A 269 13.88 11.28 7.36
CA ALA A 269 14.84 12.38 7.32
C ALA A 269 14.14 13.73 7.51
N ARG A 270 14.79 14.68 8.14
CA ARG A 270 14.27 16.02 8.36
C ARG A 270 14.85 17.01 7.37
N TRP A 271 13.98 17.82 6.79
CA TRP A 271 14.33 18.95 5.95
C TRP A 271 13.95 20.27 6.61
N GLU A 272 14.90 21.19 6.71
CA GLU A 272 14.66 22.56 7.16
C GLU A 272 15.08 23.49 6.02
N PRO A 273 14.13 24.22 5.42
CA PRO A 273 14.46 25.23 4.42
C PRO A 273 15.45 26.24 5.00
N LYS A 274 16.47 26.59 4.24
CA LYS A 274 17.37 27.71 4.67
C LYS A 274 16.50 28.96 4.79
N THR A 275 16.39 29.50 5.98
CA THR A 275 15.87 30.85 6.17
C THR A 275 16.77 31.81 5.38
N THR A 276 16.26 32.32 4.27
CA THR A 276 16.86 33.49 3.65
C THR A 276 16.74 34.63 4.67
N SER A 277 17.82 34.89 5.43
CA SER A 277 17.94 36.16 6.15
C SER A 277 17.96 37.25 5.08
N ASN A 278 16.80 37.87 4.83
CA ASN A 278 16.78 39.15 4.15
C ASN A 278 17.58 40.10 5.02
N GLY A 279 18.84 40.28 4.63
CA GLY A 279 19.68 41.37 5.16
C GLY A 279 18.95 42.67 4.87
N GLN A 280 18.77 43.42 5.93
CA GLN A 280 18.38 44.81 5.90
C GLN A 280 19.38 45.64 5.08
#